data_25a82203fdf909c28170db5e033c9990
#
_entry.id   25a82203fdf909c28170db5e033c9990
#
_cell.length_a   1.000
_cell.length_b   1.000
_cell.length_c   1.000
_cell.angle_alpha   90.00
_cell.angle_beta   90.00
_cell.angle_gamma   90.00
#
_symmetry.space_group_name_H-M   'P 1'
#
loop_
_entity.id
_entity.type
_entity.pdbx_description
1 polymer ?
#
loop_
_entity_poly.entity_id
_entity_poly.type
_entity_poly.pdbx_seq_one_letter_code
_entity_poly.pdbx_strand_id
1 'polypeptide(L)'
;MSNDNIFIVRDLQNFASITESIKSRKLHYQNTVLEQGVMEANYHISRQLDLALGTKVFYMKRLRVVEGRPRSIETSYVNYELVEGLETMDFNNISFYDTVFQKKGYRAIRREEEILVVEAKDEECELLKMPKGSEILLIKGTTYKAEN
;
A
#
# COMPACT_ATOMS: atom_id res chain seq x y z
N MET A 1 19.43 -5.53 8.19
CA MET A 1 18.74 -6.77 8.51
C MET A 1 17.26 -6.67 8.16
N SER A 2 16.65 -7.83 8.13
CA SER A 2 15.27 -8.01 7.70
C SER A 2 14.23 -7.18 8.43
N ASN A 3 14.49 -6.83 9.68
CA ASN A 3 13.52 -6.13 10.53
C ASN A 3 13.25 -4.68 10.12
N ASP A 4 14.06 -4.14 9.22
CA ASP A 4 13.84 -2.77 8.72
C ASP A 4 12.72 -2.71 7.69
N ASN A 5 12.41 -3.84 7.06
CA ASN A 5 11.42 -3.90 5.99
C ASN A 5 10.04 -4.07 6.59
N ILE A 6 9.18 -3.06 6.48
CA ILE A 6 7.84 -3.17 7.05
C ILE A 6 6.76 -3.51 6.05
N PHE A 7 6.83 -3.00 4.84
CA PHE A 7 5.85 -3.38 3.83
C PHE A 7 6.30 -3.06 2.41
N ILE A 8 5.66 -3.76 1.48
CA ILE A 8 5.75 -3.53 0.04
C ILE A 8 4.47 -2.81 -0.36
N VAL A 9 4.61 -1.77 -1.15
CA VAL A 9 3.46 -1.06 -1.69
C VAL A 9 3.53 -1.13 -3.22
N ARG A 10 2.45 -1.61 -3.82
CA ARG A 10 2.22 -1.50 -5.26
C ARG A 10 1.22 -0.39 -5.48
N ASP A 11 1.69 0.74 -5.96
CA ASP A 11 0.92 1.95 -6.10
C ASP A 11 1.10 2.52 -7.50
N LEU A 12 0.06 3.06 -8.05
CA LEU A 12 0.08 3.69 -9.37
C LEU A 12 0.60 5.13 -9.31
N GLN A 13 0.76 5.69 -8.14
CA GLN A 13 1.28 7.03 -7.92
C GLN A 13 1.93 7.11 -6.54
N ASN A 14 2.81 8.08 -6.35
CA ASN A 14 3.37 8.36 -5.04
C ASN A 14 2.26 8.87 -4.11
N PHE A 15 1.70 7.96 -3.35
CA PHE A 15 0.49 8.24 -2.56
C PHE A 15 0.72 9.27 -1.44
N ALA A 16 1.91 9.32 -0.85
CA ALA A 16 2.19 10.25 0.23
C ALA A 16 2.11 11.71 -0.26
N SER A 17 2.81 12.00 -1.37
CA SER A 17 2.78 13.33 -1.97
C SER A 17 1.38 13.70 -2.46
N ILE A 18 0.66 12.74 -3.04
CA ILE A 18 -0.70 12.95 -3.52
C ILE A 18 -1.64 13.26 -2.37
N THR A 19 -1.55 12.49 -1.29
CA THR A 19 -2.41 12.69 -0.12
C THR A 19 -2.20 14.08 0.48
N GLU A 20 -0.96 14.50 0.63
CA GLU A 20 -0.65 15.83 1.12
C GLU A 20 -1.16 16.93 0.18
N SER A 21 -0.96 16.76 -1.12
CA SER A 21 -1.46 17.71 -2.13
C SER A 21 -2.96 17.81 -2.10
N ILE A 22 -3.65 16.68 -1.99
CA ILE A 22 -5.11 16.65 -1.90
C ILE A 22 -5.59 17.39 -0.66
N LYS A 23 -4.99 17.10 0.49
CA LYS A 23 -5.35 17.74 1.75
C LYS A 23 -5.11 19.25 1.70
N SER A 24 -3.97 19.68 1.17
CA SER A 24 -3.63 21.10 1.08
C SER A 24 -4.52 21.88 0.13
N ARG A 25 -5.00 21.22 -0.92
CA ARG A 25 -5.91 21.82 -1.90
C ARG A 25 -7.40 21.69 -1.50
N LYS A 26 -7.68 21.05 -0.38
CA LYS A 26 -9.04 20.78 0.10
C LYS A 26 -9.88 19.98 -0.89
N LEU A 27 -9.25 19.12 -1.68
CA LEU A 27 -9.95 18.24 -2.58
C LEU A 27 -10.62 17.10 -1.79
N HIS A 28 -11.79 16.70 -2.22
CA HIS A 28 -12.50 15.57 -1.63
C HIS A 28 -11.89 14.26 -2.12
N TYR A 29 -11.47 13.40 -1.20
CA TYR A 29 -10.98 12.08 -1.57
C TYR A 29 -11.49 11.01 -0.61
N GLN A 30 -11.54 9.79 -1.12
CA GLN A 30 -11.91 8.61 -0.35
C GLN A 30 -10.92 7.48 -0.66
N ASN A 31 -10.63 6.69 0.35
CA ASN A 31 -9.93 5.42 0.19
C ASN A 31 -10.91 4.31 0.55
N THR A 32 -11.15 3.42 -0.39
CA THR A 32 -12.06 2.29 -0.18
C THR A 32 -11.23 1.01 -0.09
N VAL A 33 -11.39 0.27 0.98
CA VAL A 33 -10.73 -1.03 1.16
C VAL A 33 -11.43 -2.03 0.24
N LEU A 34 -10.67 -2.62 -0.67
CA LEU A 34 -11.15 -3.68 -1.57
C LEU A 34 -10.93 -5.06 -0.98
N GLU A 35 -9.77 -5.25 -0.36
CA GLU A 35 -9.40 -6.52 0.28
C GLU A 35 -8.49 -6.22 1.46
N GLN A 36 -8.59 -7.03 2.50
CA GLN A 36 -7.79 -6.88 3.71
C GLN A 36 -7.76 -8.20 4.46
N GLY A 37 -6.60 -8.57 4.96
CA GLY A 37 -6.51 -9.80 5.74
C GLY A 37 -5.07 -10.19 6.03
N VAL A 38 -4.92 -11.44 6.41
CA VAL A 38 -3.61 -12.06 6.71
C VAL A 38 -3.41 -13.21 5.75
N MET A 39 -2.23 -13.31 5.19
CA MET A 39 -1.85 -14.38 4.26
C MET A 39 -0.45 -14.86 4.57
N GLU A 40 -0.06 -15.97 3.99
CA GLU A 40 1.32 -16.45 4.04
C GLU A 40 2.14 -15.80 2.93
N ALA A 41 3.35 -15.35 3.26
CA ALA A 41 4.25 -14.75 2.29
C ALA A 41 4.61 -15.76 1.20
N ASN A 42 4.35 -15.40 -0.04
CA ASN A 42 4.84 -16.15 -1.19
C ASN A 42 6.31 -15.80 -1.46
N TYR A 43 6.91 -16.42 -2.47
CA TYR A 43 8.32 -16.20 -2.79
C TYR A 43 8.64 -14.73 -3.03
N HIS A 44 7.81 -14.04 -3.79
CA HIS A 44 8.05 -12.64 -4.13
C HIS A 44 8.01 -11.74 -2.88
N ILE A 45 6.99 -11.89 -2.06
CA ILE A 45 6.83 -11.10 -0.83
C ILE A 45 7.96 -11.42 0.17
N SER A 46 8.28 -12.71 0.32
CA SER A 46 9.35 -13.13 1.24
C SER A 46 10.69 -12.51 0.86
N ARG A 47 10.97 -12.43 -0.43
CA ARG A 47 12.22 -11.82 -0.91
C ARG A 47 12.24 -10.32 -0.68
N GLN A 48 11.15 -9.63 -0.98
CA GLN A 48 11.08 -8.17 -0.86
C GLN A 48 11.12 -7.71 0.60
N LEU A 49 10.50 -8.45 1.50
CA LEU A 49 10.46 -8.10 2.92
C LEU A 49 11.55 -8.80 3.74
N ASP A 50 12.36 -9.64 3.11
CA ASP A 50 13.39 -10.43 3.77
C ASP A 50 12.80 -11.27 4.91
N LEU A 51 11.76 -12.02 4.59
CA LEU A 51 11.05 -12.92 5.51
C LEU A 51 11.19 -14.36 5.02
N ALA A 52 11.06 -15.30 5.94
CA ALA A 52 10.97 -16.70 5.58
C ALA A 52 9.71 -16.95 4.75
N LEU A 53 9.79 -17.85 3.79
CA LEU A 53 8.64 -18.27 3.00
C LEU A 53 7.56 -18.80 3.96
N GLY A 54 6.31 -18.40 3.72
CA GLY A 54 5.18 -18.82 4.56
C GLY A 54 4.97 -17.97 5.81
N THR A 55 5.82 -16.98 6.07
CA THR A 55 5.62 -16.05 7.19
C THR A 55 4.30 -15.31 7.01
N LYS A 56 3.56 -15.12 8.08
CA LYS A 56 2.29 -14.38 8.03
C LYS A 56 2.55 -12.91 7.71
N VAL A 57 1.81 -12.40 6.74
CA VAL A 57 1.84 -10.99 6.37
C VAL A 57 0.42 -10.44 6.36
N PHE A 58 0.30 -9.20 6.81
CA PHE A 58 -0.93 -8.44 6.63
C PHE A 58 -0.94 -7.86 5.24
N TYR A 59 -2.07 -7.93 4.55
CA TYR A 59 -2.20 -7.29 3.24
C TYR A 59 -3.46 -6.43 3.19
N MET A 60 -3.40 -5.38 2.39
CA MET A 60 -4.51 -4.48 2.20
C MET A 60 -4.47 -3.88 0.80
N LYS A 61 -5.60 -3.93 0.12
CA LYS A 61 -5.76 -3.33 -1.21
C LYS A 61 -6.84 -2.26 -1.12
N ARG A 62 -6.51 -1.04 -1.53
CA ARG A 62 -7.43 0.09 -1.48
C ARG A 62 -7.51 0.78 -2.82
N LEU A 63 -8.70 1.28 -3.13
CA LEU A 63 -8.95 2.15 -4.28
C LEU A 63 -9.03 3.58 -3.78
N ARG A 64 -8.23 4.46 -4.36
CA ARG A 64 -8.31 5.89 -4.08
C ARG A 64 -9.17 6.58 -5.11
N VAL A 65 -10.17 7.30 -4.62
CA VAL A 65 -11.11 8.06 -5.43
C VAL A 65 -10.96 9.54 -5.08
N VAL A 66 -10.75 10.39 -6.08
CA VAL A 66 -10.58 11.84 -5.90
C VAL A 66 -11.65 12.53 -6.71
N GLU A 67 -12.45 13.38 -6.06
CA GLU A 67 -13.56 14.09 -6.70
C GLU A 67 -14.46 13.14 -7.50
N GLY A 68 -14.77 11.98 -6.90
CA GLY A 68 -15.63 10.98 -7.50
C GLY A 68 -15.01 10.14 -8.60
N ARG A 69 -13.73 10.30 -8.88
CA ARG A 69 -13.03 9.55 -9.94
C ARG A 69 -11.97 8.63 -9.35
N PRO A 70 -11.96 7.33 -9.73
CA PRO A 70 -10.89 6.44 -9.30
C PRO A 70 -9.54 6.92 -9.85
N ARG A 71 -8.53 6.96 -9.00
CA ARG A 71 -7.21 7.48 -9.38
C ARG A 71 -6.09 6.49 -9.21
N SER A 72 -6.14 5.66 -8.18
CA SER A 72 -5.07 4.70 -7.94
C SER A 72 -5.57 3.49 -7.16
N ILE A 73 -4.84 2.40 -7.33
CA ILE A 73 -5.01 1.18 -6.54
C ILE A 73 -3.70 0.97 -5.80
N GLU A 74 -3.79 0.81 -4.49
CA GLU A 74 -2.63 0.58 -3.64
C GLU A 74 -2.76 -0.78 -2.96
N THR A 75 -1.72 -1.60 -3.06
CA THR A 75 -1.66 -2.87 -2.34
C THR A 75 -0.45 -2.82 -1.42
N SER A 76 -0.65 -3.10 -0.15
CA SER A 76 0.38 -3.07 0.87
C SER A 76 0.54 -4.44 1.52
N TYR A 77 1.79 -4.82 1.81
CA TYR A 77 2.12 -6.05 2.52
C TYR A 77 3.04 -5.70 3.68
N VAL A 78 2.74 -6.22 4.85
CA VAL A 78 3.49 -5.92 6.08
C VAL A 78 3.69 -7.21 6.86
N ASN A 79 4.89 -7.42 7.42
CA ASN A 79 5.08 -8.53 8.35
C ASN A 79 4.01 -8.45 9.45
N TYR A 80 3.20 -9.49 9.58
CA TYR A 80 2.06 -9.49 10.51
C TYR A 80 2.48 -9.18 11.96
N GLU A 81 3.64 -9.64 12.35
CA GLU A 81 4.18 -9.42 13.69
C GLU A 81 4.24 -7.94 14.07
N LEU A 82 4.46 -7.07 13.08
CA LEU A 82 4.56 -5.62 13.30
C LEU A 82 3.20 -4.95 13.45
N VAL A 83 2.14 -5.58 13.01
CA VAL A 83 0.79 -4.98 12.95
C VAL A 83 -0.27 -5.90 13.55
N GLU A 84 0.13 -6.84 14.38
CA GLU A 84 -0.78 -7.81 15.00
C GLU A 84 -1.95 -7.10 15.67
N GLY A 85 -3.15 -7.55 15.35
CA GLY A 85 -4.38 -6.98 15.87
C GLY A 85 -4.99 -5.90 14.99
N LEU A 86 -4.27 -5.41 13.98
CA LEU A 86 -4.81 -4.39 13.08
C LEU A 86 -5.61 -4.98 11.92
N GLU A 87 -5.58 -6.28 11.71
CA GLU A 87 -6.22 -6.93 10.58
C GLU A 87 -7.75 -6.81 10.57
N THR A 88 -8.34 -6.47 11.70
CA THR A 88 -9.79 -6.30 11.82
C THR A 88 -10.22 -4.83 11.83
N MET A 89 -9.30 -3.89 11.72
CA MET A 89 -9.63 -2.47 11.72
C MET A 89 -10.24 -2.06 10.38
N ASP A 90 -11.11 -1.06 10.45
CA ASP A 90 -11.65 -0.43 9.25
C ASP A 90 -10.67 0.63 8.77
N PHE A 91 -10.00 0.36 7.66
CA PHE A 91 -9.03 1.27 7.05
C PHE A 91 -9.62 2.14 5.93
N ASN A 92 -10.93 2.21 5.82
CA ASN A 92 -11.56 3.15 4.90
C ASN A 92 -11.29 4.57 5.39
N ASN A 93 -10.75 5.40 4.52
CA ASN A 93 -10.51 6.83 4.79
C ASN A 93 -9.58 7.17 5.95
N ILE A 94 -8.75 6.22 6.39
CA ILE A 94 -7.73 6.50 7.41
C ILE A 94 -6.34 6.15 6.89
N SER A 95 -5.34 6.86 7.39
CA SER A 95 -3.96 6.64 7.02
C SER A 95 -3.42 5.37 7.68
N PHE A 96 -2.92 4.43 6.88
CA PHE A 96 -2.30 3.22 7.40
C PHE A 96 -1.02 3.56 8.17
N TYR A 97 -0.18 4.42 7.62
CA TYR A 97 1.08 4.80 8.28
C TYR A 97 0.84 5.46 9.63
N ASP A 98 -0.11 6.40 9.70
CA ASP A 98 -0.43 7.08 10.94
C ASP A 98 -0.98 6.10 11.98
N THR A 99 -1.81 5.16 11.55
CA THR A 99 -2.37 4.14 12.43
C THR A 99 -1.27 3.24 13.01
N VAL A 100 -0.36 2.79 12.17
CA VAL A 100 0.76 1.95 12.62
C VAL A 100 1.64 2.73 13.61
N PHE A 101 1.90 3.99 13.34
CA PHE A 101 2.68 4.82 14.26
C PHE A 101 1.97 4.99 15.60
N GLN A 102 0.69 5.34 15.59
CA GLN A 102 -0.07 5.57 16.82
C GLN A 102 -0.24 4.32 17.66
N LYS A 103 -0.47 3.18 17.02
CA LYS A 103 -0.79 1.94 17.74
C LYS A 103 0.42 1.07 18.04
N LYS A 104 1.45 1.14 17.23
CA LYS A 104 2.63 0.26 17.35
C LYS A 104 3.94 1.03 17.53
N GLY A 105 3.93 2.32 17.32
CA GLY A 105 5.12 3.16 17.51
C GLY A 105 6.15 3.08 16.40
N TYR A 106 5.88 2.38 15.31
CA TYR A 106 6.81 2.30 14.19
C TYR A 106 6.69 3.52 13.30
N ARG A 107 7.83 4.12 12.97
CA ARG A 107 7.90 5.30 12.11
C ARG A 107 8.64 4.94 10.83
N ALA A 108 8.07 5.29 9.69
CA ALA A 108 8.72 5.14 8.40
C ALA A 108 9.80 6.22 8.25
N ILE A 109 11.02 5.81 7.91
CA ILE A 109 12.15 6.72 7.77
C ILE A 109 12.74 6.77 6.38
N ARG A 110 12.49 5.74 5.56
CA ARG A 110 13.09 5.63 4.23
C ARG A 110 12.17 4.80 3.35
N ARG A 111 12.15 5.14 2.08
CA ARG A 111 11.42 4.39 1.08
C ARG A 111 12.26 4.28 -0.18
N GLU A 112 12.34 3.07 -0.71
CA GLU A 112 12.95 2.80 -2.01
C GLU A 112 11.84 2.46 -3.00
N GLU A 113 11.86 3.07 -4.16
CA GLU A 113 10.82 2.88 -5.16
C GLU A 113 11.42 2.61 -6.53
N GLU A 114 10.70 1.79 -7.30
CA GLU A 114 10.93 1.57 -8.72
C GLU A 114 9.66 1.98 -9.45
N ILE A 115 9.79 2.82 -10.47
CA ILE A 115 8.66 3.32 -11.24
C ILE A 115 8.74 2.77 -12.66
N LEU A 116 7.68 2.11 -13.09
CA LEU A 116 7.59 1.47 -14.40
C LEU A 116 6.30 1.89 -15.10
N VAL A 117 6.33 1.95 -16.43
CA VAL A 117 5.11 2.04 -17.23
C VAL A 117 4.74 0.64 -17.65
N VAL A 118 3.54 0.20 -17.32
CA VAL A 118 3.06 -1.15 -17.62
C VAL A 118 1.65 -1.08 -18.18
N GLU A 119 1.26 -2.14 -18.89
CA GLU A 119 -0.12 -2.29 -19.30
C GLU A 119 -0.95 -2.73 -18.10
N ALA A 120 -2.06 -2.04 -17.85
CA ALA A 120 -2.96 -2.38 -16.76
C ALA A 120 -3.64 -3.71 -17.03
N LYS A 121 -3.82 -4.49 -15.98
CA LYS A 121 -4.62 -5.71 -16.04
C LYS A 121 -6.10 -5.35 -16.25
N ASP A 122 -6.87 -6.26 -16.83
CA ASP A 122 -8.29 -6.01 -17.07
C ASP A 122 -9.04 -5.60 -15.81
N GLU A 123 -8.76 -6.27 -14.69
CA GLU A 123 -9.35 -5.94 -13.40
C GLU A 123 -8.99 -4.52 -12.95
N GLU A 124 -7.75 -4.11 -13.16
CA GLU A 124 -7.29 -2.76 -12.84
C GLU A 124 -7.99 -1.71 -13.71
N CYS A 125 -8.16 -2.02 -14.98
CA CYS A 125 -8.90 -1.15 -15.91
C CYS A 125 -10.35 -0.96 -15.47
N GLU A 126 -11.00 -2.03 -15.04
CA GLU A 126 -12.37 -1.95 -14.53
C GLU A 126 -12.46 -1.06 -13.28
N LEU A 127 -11.57 -1.28 -12.32
CA LEU A 127 -11.56 -0.51 -11.08
C LEU A 127 -11.26 0.97 -11.32
N LEU A 128 -10.33 1.26 -12.24
CA LEU A 128 -9.92 2.63 -12.55
C LEU A 128 -10.78 3.28 -13.63
N LYS A 129 -11.77 2.55 -14.17
CA LYS A 129 -12.65 3.01 -15.25
C LYS A 129 -11.87 3.49 -16.47
N MET A 130 -10.92 2.67 -16.89
CA MET A 130 -10.07 2.89 -18.06
C MET A 130 -10.36 1.86 -19.12
N PRO A 131 -10.11 2.17 -20.40
CA PRO A 131 -10.23 1.18 -21.47
C PRO A 131 -9.21 0.04 -21.28
N LYS A 132 -9.58 -1.16 -21.69
CA LYS A 132 -8.65 -2.30 -21.72
C LYS A 132 -7.43 -1.95 -22.55
N GLY A 133 -6.27 -2.41 -22.10
CA GLY A 133 -5.01 -2.15 -22.77
C GLY A 133 -4.38 -0.80 -22.39
N SER A 134 -4.99 -0.04 -21.50
CA SER A 134 -4.43 1.22 -21.02
C SER A 134 -3.11 1.00 -20.30
N GLU A 135 -2.19 1.96 -20.45
CA GLU A 135 -0.95 1.97 -19.71
C GLU A 135 -1.10 2.77 -18.42
N ILE A 136 -0.42 2.30 -17.38
CA ILE A 136 -0.42 2.93 -16.06
C ILE A 136 1.00 3.00 -15.51
N LEU A 137 1.21 3.88 -14.55
CA LEU A 137 2.43 3.90 -13.77
C LEU A 137 2.30 2.85 -12.64
N LEU A 138 3.24 1.93 -12.62
CA LEU A 138 3.39 0.97 -11.53
C LEU A 138 4.52 1.46 -10.64
N ILE A 139 4.21 1.72 -9.37
CA ILE A 139 5.22 2.09 -8.37
C ILE A 139 5.36 0.92 -7.42
N LYS A 140 6.53 0.30 -7.42
CA LYS A 140 6.89 -0.74 -6.45
C LYS A 140 7.79 -0.11 -5.42
N GLY A 141 7.45 -0.24 -4.15
CA GLY A 141 8.23 0.39 -3.10
C GLY A 141 8.36 -0.48 -1.87
N THR A 142 9.48 -0.32 -1.17
CA THR A 142 9.68 -0.89 0.14
C THR A 142 9.94 0.24 1.10
N THR A 143 9.17 0.30 2.17
CA THR A 143 9.29 1.31 3.21
C THR A 143 9.99 0.67 4.40
N TYR A 144 10.95 1.39 4.96
CA TYR A 144 11.78 0.93 6.08
C TYR A 144 11.44 1.73 7.33
N LYS A 145 11.36 1.03 8.45
CA LYS A 145 11.12 1.66 9.75
C LYS A 145 12.44 2.01 10.43
N ALA A 146 12.36 2.93 11.37
CA ALA A 146 13.50 3.23 12.24
C ALA A 146 13.84 2.00 13.09
N GLU A 147 15.13 1.77 13.29
CA GLU A 147 15.59 0.80 14.28
C GLU A 147 15.42 1.41 15.68
N ASN A 148 15.03 0.57 16.61
CA ASN A 148 14.90 0.99 18.01
C ASN A 148 16.23 0.90 18.73
#